data_d266f27296c02ad21a77b5b83404bfe7
#
_entry.id   d266f27296c02ad21a77b5b83404bfe7
#
_cell.length_a   1.000
_cell.length_b   1.000
_cell.length_c   1.000
_cell.angle_alpha   90.00
_cell.angle_beta   90.00
_cell.angle_gamma   90.00
#
_symmetry.space_group_name_H-M   'P 1'
#
loop_
_entity.id
_entity.type
_entity.pdbx_description
1 polymer ?
#
loop_
_entity_poly.entity_id
_entity_poly.type
_entity_poly.pdbx_seq_one_letter_code
_entity_poly.pdbx_strand_id
1 'polypeptide(L)'
;MAKITTESMALEFASPESLGLDPAMLDQIDQLMISHVEDGHYPGGQYAIARHGKLARVYTVGNTTIGDSPAPASDSTLWLLFSQTKVIVTSAIWRLVDQGALRFADQISDHMPEFSRN
;
A
#
# COMPACT_ATOMS: atom_id res chain seq x y z
N MET A 1 -17.96 23.10 -0.23
CA MET A 1 -17.18 22.04 0.43
C MET A 1 -17.77 20.71 -0.01
N ALA A 2 -17.09 19.98 -0.92
CA ALA A 2 -17.55 18.67 -1.34
C ALA A 2 -17.39 17.68 -0.18
N LYS A 3 -18.48 17.03 0.23
CA LYS A 3 -18.43 15.91 1.16
C LYS A 3 -17.71 14.76 0.45
N ILE A 4 -16.49 14.44 0.89
CA ILE A 4 -15.83 13.20 0.54
C ILE A 4 -16.57 12.11 1.31
N THR A 5 -17.50 11.44 0.66
CA THR A 5 -18.08 10.19 1.17
C THR A 5 -16.98 9.13 0.98
N THR A 6 -16.30 8.76 2.05
CA THR A 6 -15.50 7.54 2.12
C THR A 6 -16.46 6.35 2.16
N GLU A 7 -17.07 5.99 1.04
CA GLU A 7 -17.44 4.60 0.85
C GLU A 7 -16.11 3.84 0.83
N SER A 8 -15.93 2.96 1.80
CA SER A 8 -14.81 2.03 1.82
C SER A 8 -14.89 1.21 0.55
N MET A 9 -14.09 1.59 -0.46
CA MET A 9 -13.87 0.78 -1.65
C MET A 9 -12.91 -0.35 -1.29
N ALA A 10 -13.34 -1.22 -0.35
CA ALA A 10 -12.64 -2.47 -0.12
C ALA A 10 -12.69 -3.27 -1.43
N LEU A 11 -11.53 -3.61 -1.96
CA LEU A 11 -11.46 -4.48 -3.13
C LEU A 11 -12.07 -5.85 -2.76
N GLU A 12 -12.90 -6.39 -3.63
CA GLU A 12 -13.43 -7.74 -3.48
C GLU A 12 -12.32 -8.77 -3.64
N PHE A 13 -12.40 -9.86 -2.86
CA PHE A 13 -11.53 -11.01 -3.04
C PHE A 13 -12.02 -11.86 -4.22
N ALA A 14 -11.06 -12.43 -4.95
CA ALA A 14 -11.30 -13.45 -5.97
C ALA A 14 -10.21 -14.53 -5.89
N SER A 15 -10.51 -15.75 -6.34
CA SER A 15 -9.49 -16.79 -6.34
C SER A 15 -8.34 -16.42 -7.28
N PRO A 16 -7.08 -16.71 -6.91
CA PRO A 16 -5.92 -16.42 -7.76
C PRO A 16 -6.08 -16.94 -9.18
N GLU A 17 -6.59 -18.16 -9.34
CA GLU A 17 -6.78 -18.80 -10.64
C GLU A 17 -7.77 -18.01 -11.52
N SER A 18 -8.85 -17.50 -10.93
CA SER A 18 -9.84 -16.70 -11.67
C SER A 18 -9.25 -15.38 -12.18
N LEU A 19 -8.18 -14.93 -11.54
CA LEU A 19 -7.41 -13.75 -11.91
C LEU A 19 -6.21 -14.08 -12.81
N GLY A 20 -6.04 -15.36 -13.20
CA GLY A 20 -4.90 -15.81 -14.01
C GLY A 20 -3.57 -15.74 -13.26
N LEU A 21 -3.60 -15.95 -11.94
CA LEU A 21 -2.44 -16.07 -11.06
C LEU A 21 -2.29 -17.51 -10.61
N ASP A 22 -1.06 -17.98 -10.48
CA ASP A 22 -0.75 -19.31 -9.96
C ASP A 22 -0.73 -19.28 -8.42
N PRO A 23 -1.62 -20.01 -7.72
CA PRO A 23 -1.62 -20.06 -6.26
C PRO A 23 -0.27 -20.54 -5.68
N ALA A 24 0.37 -21.51 -6.34
CA ALA A 24 1.65 -22.05 -5.87
C ALA A 24 2.76 -21.01 -5.85
N MET A 25 2.74 -20.05 -6.79
CA MET A 25 3.67 -18.93 -6.79
C MET A 25 3.37 -17.95 -5.65
N LEU A 26 2.10 -17.75 -5.31
CA LEU A 26 1.73 -16.91 -4.15
C LEU A 26 2.17 -17.59 -2.84
N ASP A 27 2.01 -18.91 -2.73
CA ASP A 27 2.46 -19.67 -1.57
C ASP A 27 4.00 -19.59 -1.40
N GLN A 28 4.75 -19.53 -2.51
CA GLN A 28 6.21 -19.31 -2.45
C GLN A 28 6.57 -17.91 -1.89
N ILE A 29 5.77 -16.89 -2.19
CA ILE A 29 5.97 -15.55 -1.61
C ILE A 29 5.69 -15.59 -0.10
N ASP A 30 4.62 -16.27 0.34
CA ASP A 30 4.31 -16.47 1.74
C ASP A 30 5.48 -17.15 2.47
N GLN A 31 6.00 -18.26 1.92
CA GLN A 31 7.12 -19.00 2.49
C GLN A 31 8.41 -18.17 2.56
N LEU A 32 8.67 -17.36 1.54
CA LEU A 32 9.82 -16.44 1.54
C LEU A 32 9.70 -15.41 2.68
N MET A 33 8.52 -14.85 2.89
CA MET A 33 8.30 -13.90 3.99
C MET A 33 8.45 -14.58 5.36
N ILE A 34 7.95 -15.80 5.51
CA ILE A 34 8.11 -16.60 6.72
C ILE A 34 9.60 -16.79 7.01
N SER A 35 10.38 -17.29 6.03
CA SER A 35 11.82 -17.54 6.23
C SER A 35 12.57 -16.26 6.60
N HIS A 36 12.25 -15.12 5.99
CA HIS A 36 12.90 -13.85 6.32
C HIS A 36 12.61 -13.38 7.76
N VAL A 37 11.39 -13.63 8.25
CA VAL A 37 11.04 -13.34 9.66
C VAL A 37 11.78 -14.28 10.61
N GLU A 38 11.83 -15.58 10.30
CA GLU A 38 12.53 -16.59 11.09
C GLU A 38 14.03 -16.34 11.14
N ASP A 39 14.62 -15.91 10.03
CA ASP A 39 16.04 -15.55 9.91
C ASP A 39 16.35 -14.16 10.53
N GLY A 40 15.34 -13.44 11.02
CA GLY A 40 15.50 -12.14 11.69
C GLY A 40 15.80 -10.96 10.78
N HIS A 41 15.53 -11.05 9.48
CA HIS A 41 15.73 -9.93 8.55
C HIS A 41 14.81 -8.74 8.88
N TYR A 42 13.61 -9.01 9.34
CA TYR A 42 12.65 -8.01 9.83
C TYR A 42 11.64 -8.69 10.80
N PRO A 43 10.99 -7.91 11.68
CA PRO A 43 10.10 -8.48 12.70
C PRO A 43 8.81 -9.05 12.13
N GLY A 44 8.33 -8.50 11.05
CA GLY A 44 7.10 -8.89 10.37
C GLY A 44 6.89 -8.08 9.10
N GLY A 45 5.90 -8.48 8.33
CA GLY A 45 5.57 -7.83 7.07
C GLY A 45 4.16 -8.16 6.61
N GLN A 46 3.69 -7.37 5.66
CA GLN A 46 2.41 -7.56 5.02
C GLN A 46 2.52 -7.24 3.53
N TYR A 47 1.85 -8.01 2.70
CA TYR A 47 1.67 -7.66 1.29
C TYR A 47 0.24 -7.94 0.83
N ALA A 48 -0.15 -7.27 -0.25
CA ALA A 48 -1.37 -7.54 -0.98
C ALA A 48 -1.07 -7.64 -2.48
N ILE A 49 -1.71 -8.60 -3.15
CA ILE A 49 -1.66 -8.74 -4.59
C ILE A 49 -3.07 -8.60 -5.12
N ALA A 50 -3.25 -7.69 -6.08
CA ALA A 50 -4.51 -7.46 -6.76
C ALA A 50 -4.32 -7.51 -8.28
N ARG A 51 -5.34 -7.98 -8.99
CA ARG A 51 -5.39 -7.97 -10.44
C ARG A 51 -6.81 -7.74 -10.91
N HIS A 52 -6.99 -6.96 -11.98
CA HIS A 52 -8.30 -6.61 -12.53
C HIS A 52 -9.26 -6.00 -11.50
N GLY A 53 -8.73 -5.19 -10.54
CA GLY A 53 -9.52 -4.55 -9.50
C GLY A 53 -9.99 -5.47 -8.38
N LYS A 54 -9.47 -6.69 -8.27
CA LYS A 54 -9.80 -7.65 -7.21
C LYS A 54 -8.55 -8.14 -6.48
N LEU A 55 -8.69 -8.40 -5.18
CA LEU A 55 -7.63 -8.96 -4.34
C LEU A 55 -7.51 -10.46 -4.57
N ALA A 56 -6.31 -10.92 -4.90
CA ALA A 56 -5.96 -12.33 -4.99
C ALA A 56 -5.43 -12.87 -3.66
N ARG A 57 -4.62 -12.07 -2.97
CA ARG A 57 -3.97 -12.44 -1.71
C ARG A 57 -3.73 -11.21 -0.85
N VAL A 58 -3.99 -11.34 0.43
CA VAL A 58 -3.43 -10.50 1.50
C VAL A 58 -2.75 -11.45 2.46
N TYR A 59 -1.52 -11.18 2.81
CA TYR A 59 -0.76 -12.03 3.71
C TYR A 59 0.01 -11.19 4.72
N THR A 60 -0.08 -11.59 5.98
CA THR A 60 0.58 -10.92 7.11
C THR A 60 1.34 -11.96 7.92
N VAL A 61 2.58 -11.68 8.29
CA VAL A 61 3.45 -12.59 9.03
C VAL A 61 4.29 -11.86 10.08
N GLY A 62 4.60 -12.55 11.19
CA GLY A 62 5.51 -12.08 12.22
C GLY A 62 4.87 -11.09 13.18
N ASN A 63 5.66 -10.14 13.66
CA ASN A 63 5.33 -9.19 14.72
C ASN A 63 5.45 -7.74 14.26
N THR A 64 4.86 -6.82 15.01
CA THR A 64 4.89 -5.39 14.72
C THR A 64 6.23 -4.73 15.04
N THR A 65 6.99 -5.31 15.97
CA THR A 65 8.28 -4.78 16.46
C THR A 65 9.25 -5.89 16.80
N ILE A 66 10.54 -5.55 16.89
CA ILE A 66 11.57 -6.34 17.56
C ILE A 66 11.67 -5.87 19.01
N GLY A 67 11.71 -6.78 20.00
CA GLY A 67 11.87 -6.40 21.40
C GLY A 67 11.29 -7.42 22.37
N ASP A 68 11.28 -7.07 23.65
CA ASP A 68 10.90 -7.99 24.74
C ASP A 68 9.39 -8.30 24.82
N SER A 69 8.56 -7.56 24.08
CA SER A 69 7.11 -7.75 24.05
C SER A 69 6.56 -7.52 22.64
N PRO A 70 6.93 -8.35 21.67
CA PRO A 70 6.44 -8.22 20.31
C PRO A 70 4.95 -8.53 20.26
N ALA A 71 4.15 -7.65 19.64
CA ALA A 71 2.76 -7.92 19.34
C ALA A 71 2.65 -8.60 17.97
N PRO A 72 1.84 -9.67 17.81
CA PRO A 72 1.61 -10.28 16.52
C PRO A 72 1.11 -9.26 15.50
N ALA A 73 1.64 -9.30 14.30
CA ALA A 73 1.12 -8.52 13.19
C ALA A 73 -0.21 -9.11 12.71
N SER A 74 -1.07 -8.26 12.19
CA SER A 74 -2.39 -8.63 11.65
C SER A 74 -2.72 -7.75 10.44
N ASP A 75 -3.81 -8.04 9.75
CA ASP A 75 -4.25 -7.27 8.60
C ASP A 75 -4.62 -5.82 8.95
N SER A 76 -4.84 -5.53 10.23
CA SER A 76 -5.09 -4.18 10.75
C SER A 76 -3.82 -3.47 11.24
N THR A 77 -2.66 -4.08 11.14
CA THR A 77 -1.40 -3.46 11.56
C THR A 77 -1.07 -2.23 10.71
N LEU A 78 -0.77 -1.13 11.39
CA LEU A 78 -0.30 0.09 10.71
C LEU A 78 1.22 0.00 10.52
N TRP A 79 1.64 0.00 9.27
CA TRP A 79 3.04 -0.06 8.88
C TRP A 79 3.60 1.31 8.53
N LEU A 80 4.84 1.56 8.92
CA LEU A 80 5.56 2.75 8.51
C LEU A 80 6.06 2.57 7.07
N LEU A 81 5.42 3.26 6.13
CA LEU A 81 5.63 3.04 4.70
C LEU A 81 6.89 3.70 4.14
N PHE A 82 7.56 4.60 4.90
CA PHE A 82 8.74 5.32 4.42
C PHE A 82 8.53 5.91 3.01
N SER A 83 9.44 5.63 2.08
CA SER A 83 9.37 6.16 0.71
C SER A 83 8.25 5.57 -0.15
N GLN A 84 7.60 4.50 0.24
CA GLN A 84 6.39 4.01 -0.44
C GLN A 84 5.26 5.06 -0.38
N THR A 85 5.26 5.90 0.65
CA THR A 85 4.36 7.05 0.76
C THR A 85 4.40 7.94 -0.48
N LYS A 86 5.58 8.11 -1.12
CA LYS A 86 5.71 8.92 -2.34
C LYS A 86 4.86 8.39 -3.49
N VAL A 87 4.83 7.08 -3.68
CA VAL A 87 4.05 6.44 -4.76
C VAL A 87 2.56 6.68 -4.52
N ILE A 88 2.09 6.53 -3.28
CA ILE A 88 0.69 6.75 -2.90
C ILE A 88 0.29 8.20 -3.12
N VAL A 89 1.09 9.16 -2.61
CA VAL A 89 0.83 10.60 -2.77
C VAL A 89 0.88 11.00 -4.25
N THR A 90 1.86 10.50 -5.00
CA THR A 90 1.97 10.78 -6.43
C THR A 90 0.75 10.25 -7.19
N SER A 91 0.21 9.10 -6.84
CA SER A 91 -1.01 8.58 -7.45
C SER A 91 -2.22 9.51 -7.24
N ALA A 92 -2.32 10.14 -6.07
CA ALA A 92 -3.34 11.16 -5.81
C ALA A 92 -3.14 12.42 -6.68
N ILE A 93 -1.88 12.86 -6.87
CA ILE A 93 -1.54 13.98 -7.76
C ILE A 93 -1.91 13.65 -9.20
N TRP A 94 -1.59 12.46 -9.69
CA TRP A 94 -1.97 12.01 -11.03
C TRP A 94 -3.49 12.10 -11.24
N ARG A 95 -4.28 11.71 -10.23
CA ARG A 95 -5.73 11.84 -10.29
C ARG A 95 -6.18 13.29 -10.42
N LEU A 96 -5.52 14.24 -9.75
CA LEU A 96 -5.82 15.65 -9.88
C LEU A 96 -5.46 16.19 -11.28
N VAL A 97 -4.37 15.70 -11.87
CA VAL A 97 -3.99 16.02 -13.25
C VAL A 97 -5.03 15.46 -14.24
N ASP A 98 -5.47 14.24 -14.06
CA ASP A 98 -6.51 13.60 -14.90
C ASP A 98 -7.84 14.35 -14.83
N GLN A 99 -8.16 14.94 -13.68
CA GLN A 99 -9.33 15.79 -13.47
C GLN A 99 -9.15 17.22 -13.98
N GLY A 100 -7.97 17.58 -14.48
CA GLY A 100 -7.64 18.93 -14.93
C GLY A 100 -7.49 19.97 -13.80
N ALA A 101 -7.40 19.52 -12.55
CA ALA A 101 -7.20 20.38 -11.39
C ALA A 101 -5.75 20.82 -11.20
N LEU A 102 -4.80 20.06 -11.74
CA LEU A 102 -3.37 20.35 -11.74
C LEU A 102 -2.78 20.07 -13.13
N ARG A 103 -1.65 20.70 -13.43
CA ARG A 103 -0.79 20.38 -14.58
C ARG A 103 0.61 20.04 -14.08
N PHE A 104 1.34 19.17 -14.76
CA PHE A 104 2.73 18.86 -14.40
C PHE A 104 3.67 20.07 -14.49
N ALA A 105 3.29 21.09 -15.27
CA ALA A 105 4.07 22.32 -15.41
C ALA A 105 3.69 23.40 -14.41
N ASP A 106 2.69 23.20 -13.57
CA ASP A 106 2.28 24.18 -12.56
C ASP A 106 3.39 24.34 -11.52
N GLN A 107 3.62 25.57 -11.11
CA GLN A 107 4.52 25.84 -9.98
C GLN A 107 3.79 25.55 -8.67
N ILE A 108 4.52 25.07 -7.66
CA ILE A 108 3.94 24.83 -6.33
C ILE A 108 3.33 26.13 -5.77
N SER A 109 3.97 27.26 -6.03
CA SER A 109 3.49 28.59 -5.63
C SER A 109 2.14 29.01 -6.23
N ASP A 110 1.73 28.41 -7.35
CA ASP A 110 0.43 28.67 -7.94
C ASP A 110 -0.72 28.12 -7.09
N HIS A 111 -0.44 27.09 -6.31
CA HIS A 111 -1.37 26.39 -5.43
C HIS A 111 -1.11 26.68 -3.94
N MET A 112 0.13 26.96 -3.59
CA MET A 112 0.62 27.19 -2.22
C MET A 112 1.51 28.44 -2.21
N PRO A 113 0.92 29.64 -2.06
CA PRO A 113 1.65 30.92 -2.17
C PRO A 113 2.84 31.07 -1.20
N GLU A 114 2.82 30.35 -0.07
CA GLU A 114 3.91 30.31 0.90
C GLU A 114 5.23 29.75 0.32
N PHE A 115 5.18 29.06 -0.82
CA PHE A 115 6.37 28.58 -1.56
C PHE A 115 6.85 29.54 -2.64
N SER A 116 6.18 30.70 -2.81
CA SER A 116 6.71 31.76 -3.68
C SER A 116 7.97 32.35 -3.04
N ARG A 117 9.08 32.36 -3.78
CA ARG A 117 10.29 33.08 -3.36
C ARG A 117 10.01 34.58 -3.48
N ASN A 118 10.21 35.31 -2.39
CA ASN A 118 10.33 36.75 -2.41
C ASN A 118 11.66 37.15 -3.06
#